data_4f5fb504c18bf979c6a4f85275f63288
#
_entry.id   4f5fb504c18bf979c6a4f85275f63288
#
_cell.length_a   1.000
_cell.length_b   1.000
_cell.length_c   1.000
_cell.angle_alpha   90.00
_cell.angle_beta   90.00
_cell.angle_gamma   90.00
#
_symmetry.space_group_name_H-M   'P 1'
#
loop_
_entity.id
_entity.type
_entity.pdbx_description
1 polymer ?
#
loop_
_entity_poly.entity_id
_entity_poly.type
_entity_poly.pdbx_seq_one_letter_code
_entity_poly.pdbx_strand_id
1 'polypeptide(L)'
;MDAKNATSLSYKLNTGASIPAIGLGTWQSAEDQTRDAVKYALQNGYRHIDTAFNYKNEKEVGDGIRASGIPREEIWVTTKLDNDWHHRASEGLASSLKDLGLDYVDLFLVHFPCSTDPTDSSKHLADWDYVKTW
;
A
#
# COMPACT_ATOMS: atom_id res chain seq x y z
N MET A 1 -10.20 24.61 11.13
CA MET A 1 -9.48 23.42 11.62
C MET A 1 -8.07 23.51 11.09
N ASP A 2 -7.08 23.57 11.98
CA ASP A 2 -5.69 23.55 11.53
C ASP A 2 -5.39 22.22 10.83
N ALA A 3 -4.72 22.28 9.68
CA ALA A 3 -4.33 21.10 8.90
C ALA A 3 -3.55 20.07 9.75
N LYS A 4 -2.82 20.51 10.76
CA LYS A 4 -2.12 19.67 11.75
C LYS A 4 -3.06 18.78 12.58
N ASN A 5 -4.32 19.16 12.78
CA ASN A 5 -5.26 18.36 13.58
C ASN A 5 -5.93 17.24 12.78
N ALA A 6 -6.07 17.36 11.47
CA ALA A 6 -6.69 16.33 10.63
C ALA A 6 -5.76 15.12 10.43
N THR A 7 -4.44 15.35 10.34
CA THR A 7 -3.45 14.27 10.15
C THR A 7 -3.10 13.53 11.45
N SER A 8 -3.49 14.05 12.62
CA SER A 8 -3.26 13.40 13.93
C SER A 8 -4.39 12.45 14.36
N LEU A 9 -5.54 12.45 13.66
CA LEU A 9 -6.64 11.55 13.97
C LEU A 9 -6.29 10.12 13.52
N SER A 10 -6.50 9.16 14.41
CA SER A 10 -6.31 7.74 14.12
C SER A 10 -7.44 6.90 14.68
N TYR A 11 -7.64 5.71 14.12
CA TYR A 11 -8.63 4.74 14.55
C TYR A 11 -7.95 3.46 15.01
N LYS A 12 -8.41 2.92 16.14
CA LYS A 12 -7.93 1.66 16.67
C LYS A 12 -8.57 0.50 15.91
N LEU A 13 -7.73 -0.40 15.40
CA LEU A 13 -8.15 -1.63 14.74
C LEU A 13 -8.37 -2.77 15.77
N ASN A 14 -9.00 -3.86 15.33
CA ASN A 14 -9.23 -5.07 16.13
C ASN A 14 -7.92 -5.74 16.61
N THR A 15 -6.82 -5.53 15.90
CA THR A 15 -5.47 -5.99 16.29
C THR A 15 -4.86 -5.19 17.44
N GLY A 16 -5.44 -4.03 17.78
CA GLY A 16 -4.88 -3.07 18.74
C GLY A 16 -3.99 -2.00 18.10
N ALA A 17 -3.59 -2.15 16.84
CA ALA A 17 -2.86 -1.13 16.10
C ALA A 17 -3.75 0.08 15.80
N SER A 18 -3.14 1.24 15.57
CA SER A 18 -3.85 2.48 15.25
C SER A 18 -3.48 2.94 13.83
N ILE A 19 -4.49 3.03 12.95
CA ILE A 19 -4.34 3.51 11.59
C ILE A 19 -4.64 5.02 11.52
N PRO A 20 -3.78 5.86 10.92
CA PRO A 20 -4.10 7.25 10.66
C PRO A 20 -5.33 7.39 9.75
N ALA A 21 -6.26 8.26 10.13
CA ALA A 21 -7.54 8.44 9.44
C ALA A 21 -7.41 8.98 8.01
N ILE A 22 -6.32 9.71 7.75
CA ILE A 22 -6.03 10.32 6.44
C ILE A 22 -4.70 9.79 5.94
N GLY A 23 -4.70 9.33 4.70
CA GLY A 23 -3.51 8.86 3.99
C GLY A 23 -3.37 9.50 2.61
N LEU A 24 -2.15 9.48 2.06
CA LEU A 24 -1.89 9.80 0.67
C LEU A 24 -2.08 8.53 -0.17
N GLY A 25 -3.03 8.55 -1.11
CA GLY A 25 -3.18 7.53 -2.15
C GLY A 25 -2.23 7.81 -3.32
N THR A 26 -1.66 6.75 -3.90
CA THR A 26 -0.69 6.86 -5.00
C THR A 26 -1.21 6.37 -6.34
N TRP A 27 -2.48 5.99 -6.43
CA TRP A 27 -3.09 5.56 -7.69
C TRP A 27 -3.05 6.65 -8.73
N GLN A 28 -2.69 6.29 -9.98
CA GLN A 28 -2.52 7.21 -11.11
C GLN A 28 -1.46 8.32 -10.90
N SER A 29 -0.65 8.24 -9.84
CA SER A 29 0.50 9.12 -9.73
C SER A 29 1.59 8.66 -10.71
N ALA A 30 2.11 9.57 -11.51
CA ALA A 30 3.19 9.28 -12.45
C ALA A 30 4.47 8.92 -11.69
N GLU A 31 5.29 8.03 -12.25
CA GLU A 31 6.53 7.55 -11.61
C GLU A 31 7.46 8.69 -11.19
N ASP A 32 7.66 9.68 -12.06
CA ASP A 32 8.51 10.86 -11.83
C ASP A 32 7.98 11.80 -10.72
N GLN A 33 6.70 11.71 -10.35
CA GLN A 33 6.05 12.57 -9.36
C GLN A 33 5.79 11.84 -8.04
N THR A 34 5.60 10.53 -8.07
CA THR A 34 5.19 9.72 -6.91
C THR A 34 6.18 9.86 -5.76
N ARG A 35 7.48 9.73 -6.03
CA ARG A 35 8.53 9.87 -5.02
C ARG A 35 8.45 11.21 -4.28
N ASP A 36 8.37 12.29 -5.03
CA ASP A 36 8.40 13.64 -4.45
C ASP A 36 7.08 13.97 -3.74
N ALA A 37 5.94 13.48 -4.24
CA ALA A 37 4.65 13.62 -3.58
C ALA A 37 4.63 12.89 -2.22
N VAL A 38 5.11 11.65 -2.16
CA VAL A 38 5.21 10.87 -0.91
C VAL A 38 6.14 11.56 0.08
N LYS A 39 7.35 11.95 -0.37
CA LYS A 39 8.29 12.69 0.47
C LYS A 39 7.66 13.96 1.04
N TYR A 40 7.05 14.76 0.19
CA TYR A 40 6.43 16.02 0.60
C TYR A 40 5.30 15.82 1.60
N ALA A 41 4.41 14.85 1.36
CA ALA A 41 3.31 14.54 2.25
C ALA A 41 3.81 14.15 3.65
N LEU A 42 4.79 13.24 3.73
CA LEU A 42 5.38 12.81 5.00
C LEU A 42 6.05 13.97 5.75
N GLN A 43 6.78 14.82 5.05
CA GLN A 43 7.40 16.01 5.64
C GLN A 43 6.39 17.06 6.11
N ASN A 44 5.16 17.01 5.59
CA ASN A 44 4.06 17.92 5.95
C ASN A 44 3.00 17.29 6.86
N GLY A 45 3.34 16.20 7.57
CA GLY A 45 2.53 15.66 8.66
C GLY A 45 1.66 14.47 8.30
N TYR A 46 1.60 14.02 7.03
CA TYR A 46 1.02 12.73 6.71
C TYR A 46 1.81 11.61 7.37
N ARG A 47 1.11 10.57 7.82
CA ARG A 47 1.70 9.37 8.43
C ARG A 47 1.07 8.08 7.89
N HIS A 48 0.33 8.17 6.78
CA HIS A 48 -0.25 7.02 6.10
C HIS A 48 -0.08 7.18 4.59
N ILE A 49 0.51 6.15 3.97
CA ILE A 49 0.65 6.03 2.51
C ILE A 49 -0.13 4.80 2.07
N ASP A 50 -1.03 4.97 1.12
CA ASP A 50 -1.84 3.92 0.50
C ASP A 50 -1.39 3.70 -0.93
N THR A 51 -0.80 2.55 -1.19
CA THR A 51 -0.34 2.11 -2.51
C THR A 51 -0.90 0.72 -2.85
N ALA A 52 -0.53 0.18 -4.00
CA ALA A 52 -0.83 -1.19 -4.40
C ALA A 52 0.16 -1.68 -5.46
N PHE A 53 0.39 -3.00 -5.52
CA PHE A 53 1.20 -3.62 -6.57
C PHE A 53 0.74 -3.22 -7.98
N ASN A 54 -0.58 -3.17 -8.18
CA ASN A 54 -1.16 -2.83 -9.50
C ASN A 54 -0.99 -1.37 -9.91
N TYR A 55 -0.60 -0.47 -9.00
CA TYR A 55 -0.33 0.93 -9.36
C TYR A 55 1.00 1.13 -10.07
N LYS A 56 1.88 0.12 -10.06
CA LYS A 56 3.18 0.07 -10.74
C LYS A 56 4.15 1.18 -10.32
N ASN A 57 3.97 1.73 -9.11
CA ASN A 57 4.79 2.81 -8.57
C ASN A 57 5.28 2.56 -7.12
N GLU A 58 5.24 1.29 -6.65
CA GLU A 58 5.68 0.94 -5.30
C GLU A 58 7.16 1.28 -5.05
N LYS A 59 8.01 1.17 -6.07
CA LYS A 59 9.42 1.55 -5.96
C LYS A 59 9.58 3.03 -5.63
N GLU A 60 8.89 3.89 -6.35
CA GLU A 60 8.90 5.34 -6.15
C GLU A 60 8.29 5.73 -4.80
N VAL A 61 7.27 5.00 -4.35
CA VAL A 61 6.71 5.14 -2.99
C VAL A 61 7.77 4.85 -1.94
N GLY A 62 8.48 3.73 -2.05
CA GLY A 62 9.57 3.36 -1.15
C GLY A 62 10.72 4.38 -1.16
N ASP A 63 11.09 4.86 -2.34
CA ASP A 63 12.09 5.93 -2.50
C ASP A 63 11.64 7.23 -1.81
N GLY A 64 10.37 7.59 -1.92
CA GLY A 64 9.77 8.75 -1.25
C GLY A 64 9.77 8.62 0.26
N ILE A 65 9.42 7.44 0.79
CA ILE A 65 9.46 7.14 2.22
C ILE A 65 10.89 7.35 2.76
N ARG A 66 11.89 6.72 2.14
CA ARG A 66 13.30 6.89 2.53
C ARG A 66 13.77 8.35 2.44
N ALA A 67 13.42 9.02 1.35
CA ALA A 67 13.81 10.42 1.14
C ALA A 67 13.10 11.41 2.07
N SER A 68 12.01 11.03 2.73
CA SER A 68 11.29 11.88 3.69
C SER A 68 12.10 12.14 4.96
N GLY A 69 12.95 11.18 5.36
CA GLY A 69 13.69 11.18 6.62
C GLY A 69 12.83 10.87 7.85
N ILE A 70 11.55 10.54 7.66
CA ILE A 70 10.66 10.13 8.76
C ILE A 70 10.96 8.67 9.12
N PRO A 71 11.10 8.31 10.41
CA PRO A 71 11.31 6.94 10.84
C PRO A 71 10.18 6.01 10.33
N ARG A 72 10.57 4.79 9.86
CA ARG A 72 9.62 3.84 9.27
C ARG A 72 8.48 3.47 10.22
N GLU A 73 8.77 3.34 11.50
CA GLU A 73 7.82 3.00 12.55
C GLU A 73 6.77 4.09 12.83
N GLU A 74 7.00 5.31 12.35
CA GLU A 74 6.03 6.40 12.42
C GLU A 74 5.09 6.45 11.21
N ILE A 75 5.33 5.61 10.18
CA ILE A 75 4.60 5.64 8.91
C ILE A 75 3.76 4.36 8.80
N TRP A 76 2.47 4.53 8.60
CA TRP A 76 1.57 3.45 8.20
C TRP A 76 1.63 3.26 6.68
N VAL A 77 2.00 2.08 6.21
CA VAL A 77 2.03 1.73 4.80
C VAL A 77 1.00 0.65 4.51
N THR A 78 0.07 0.97 3.63
CA THR A 78 -0.91 0.01 3.08
C THR A 78 -0.50 -0.34 1.66
N THR A 79 -0.45 -1.64 1.34
CA THR A 79 -0.41 -2.12 -0.04
C THR A 79 -1.42 -3.24 -0.26
N LYS A 80 -1.57 -3.71 -1.51
CA LYS A 80 -2.68 -4.58 -1.88
C LYS A 80 -2.23 -5.70 -2.82
N LEU A 81 -2.75 -6.89 -2.54
CA LEU A 81 -2.60 -8.09 -3.37
C LEU A 81 -3.34 -7.90 -4.70
N ASP A 82 -2.65 -8.03 -5.81
CA ASP A 82 -3.28 -7.99 -7.13
C ASP A 82 -4.00 -9.30 -7.47
N ASN A 83 -4.87 -9.24 -8.47
CA ASN A 83 -5.79 -10.32 -8.81
C ASN A 83 -5.12 -11.60 -9.31
N ASP A 84 -3.94 -11.49 -9.91
CA ASP A 84 -3.16 -12.63 -10.40
C ASP A 84 -2.32 -13.32 -9.32
N TRP A 85 -2.29 -12.76 -8.10
CA TRP A 85 -1.54 -13.29 -6.96
C TRP A 85 -2.38 -14.03 -5.93
N HIS A 86 -3.70 -14.12 -6.09
CA HIS A 86 -4.60 -14.67 -5.08
C HIS A 86 -4.22 -16.07 -4.57
N HIS A 87 -3.73 -16.95 -5.43
CA HIS A 87 -3.28 -18.30 -5.07
C HIS A 87 -1.81 -18.37 -4.61
N ARG A 88 -1.12 -17.21 -4.53
CA ARG A 88 0.29 -17.06 -4.12
C ARG A 88 0.46 -15.77 -3.29
N ALA A 89 -0.44 -15.52 -2.34
CA ALA A 89 -0.51 -14.24 -1.61
C ALA A 89 0.79 -13.87 -0.90
N SER A 90 1.51 -14.85 -0.33
CA SER A 90 2.81 -14.62 0.30
C SER A 90 3.91 -14.18 -0.68
N GLU A 91 3.89 -14.71 -1.91
CA GLU A 91 4.82 -14.28 -2.96
C GLU A 91 4.47 -12.87 -3.46
N GLY A 92 3.16 -12.56 -3.57
CA GLY A 92 2.69 -11.22 -3.90
C GLY A 92 3.14 -10.18 -2.88
N LEU A 93 3.02 -10.49 -1.58
CA LEU A 93 3.55 -9.63 -0.52
C LEU A 93 5.08 -9.46 -0.61
N ALA A 94 5.81 -10.54 -0.82
CA ALA A 94 7.26 -10.49 -0.96
C ALA A 94 7.70 -9.62 -2.15
N SER A 95 6.96 -9.66 -3.26
CA SER A 95 7.19 -8.79 -4.41
C SER A 95 6.97 -7.31 -4.07
N SER A 96 5.85 -6.97 -3.42
CA SER A 96 5.58 -5.60 -2.98
C SER A 96 6.63 -5.08 -1.98
N LEU A 97 7.04 -5.91 -1.01
CA LEU A 97 8.09 -5.53 -0.05
C LEU A 97 9.43 -5.25 -0.75
N LYS A 98 9.77 -6.06 -1.74
CA LYS A 98 10.99 -5.87 -2.56
C LYS A 98 10.93 -4.55 -3.33
N ASP A 99 9.82 -4.26 -3.99
CA ASP A 99 9.65 -3.04 -4.78
C ASP A 99 9.64 -1.79 -3.89
N LEU A 100 8.93 -1.83 -2.75
CA LEU A 100 8.95 -0.78 -1.74
C LEU A 100 10.33 -0.62 -1.08
N GLY A 101 11.16 -1.67 -1.05
CA GLY A 101 12.40 -1.70 -0.30
C GLY A 101 12.17 -1.57 1.21
N LEU A 102 11.14 -2.25 1.72
CA LEU A 102 10.74 -2.28 3.12
C LEU A 102 10.75 -3.71 3.66
N ASP A 103 10.98 -3.85 4.97
CA ASP A 103 10.95 -5.15 5.66
C ASP A 103 9.52 -5.58 6.04
N TYR A 104 8.60 -4.64 6.13
CA TYR A 104 7.19 -4.88 6.45
C TYR A 104 6.27 -3.79 5.89
N VAL A 105 4.97 -4.12 5.77
CA VAL A 105 3.87 -3.17 5.61
C VAL A 105 2.94 -3.29 6.81
N ASP A 106 2.19 -2.22 7.11
CA ASP A 106 1.28 -2.18 8.26
C ASP A 106 -0.07 -2.81 7.93
N LEU A 107 -0.46 -2.77 6.66
CA LEU A 107 -1.70 -3.36 6.16
C LEU A 107 -1.51 -3.92 4.76
N PHE A 108 -1.89 -5.19 4.59
CA PHE A 108 -1.93 -5.85 3.29
C PHE A 108 -3.37 -6.26 2.99
N LEU A 109 -3.95 -5.74 1.92
CA LEU A 109 -5.34 -5.95 1.55
C LEU A 109 -5.46 -6.86 0.33
N VAL A 110 -6.51 -7.65 0.25
CA VAL A 110 -6.99 -8.21 -1.02
C VAL A 110 -7.58 -7.04 -1.83
N HIS A 111 -7.01 -6.73 -2.99
CA HIS A 111 -7.37 -5.53 -3.75
C HIS A 111 -8.80 -5.60 -4.30
N PHE A 112 -9.14 -6.74 -4.90
CA PHE A 112 -10.47 -7.04 -5.40
C PHE A 112 -10.86 -8.47 -5.06
N PRO A 113 -12.16 -8.77 -4.87
CA PRO A 113 -12.63 -10.11 -4.52
C PRO A 113 -12.74 -11.03 -5.75
N CYS A 114 -11.78 -10.94 -6.67
CA CYS A 114 -11.71 -11.76 -7.87
C CYS A 114 -10.28 -12.15 -8.18
N SER A 115 -10.08 -13.36 -8.69
CA SER A 115 -8.77 -13.84 -9.13
C SER A 115 -8.72 -13.91 -10.66
N THR A 116 -7.56 -13.60 -11.22
CA THR A 116 -7.30 -13.72 -12.65
C THR A 116 -6.19 -14.72 -12.92
N ASP A 117 -6.12 -15.21 -14.16
CA ASP A 117 -5.04 -16.07 -14.61
C ASP A 117 -3.71 -15.31 -14.58
N PRO A 118 -2.67 -15.82 -13.92
CA PRO A 118 -1.36 -15.15 -13.84
C PRO A 118 -0.68 -14.92 -15.20
N THR A 119 -1.10 -15.67 -16.23
CA THR A 119 -0.56 -15.55 -17.58
C THR A 119 -1.44 -14.70 -18.51
N ASP A 120 -2.69 -14.42 -18.10
CA ASP A 120 -3.65 -13.65 -18.87
C ASP A 120 -4.66 -12.96 -17.92
N SER A 121 -4.35 -11.76 -17.51
CA SER A 121 -5.17 -10.96 -16.56
C SER A 121 -6.59 -10.63 -17.07
N SER A 122 -6.89 -10.87 -18.36
CA SER A 122 -8.24 -10.74 -18.89
C SER A 122 -9.15 -11.92 -18.55
N LYS A 123 -8.58 -13.04 -18.11
CA LYS A 123 -9.30 -14.26 -17.73
C LYS A 123 -9.52 -14.34 -16.24
N HIS A 124 -10.77 -14.32 -15.81
CA HIS A 124 -11.14 -14.59 -14.43
C HIS A 124 -11.10 -16.09 -14.13
N LEU A 125 -10.56 -16.45 -12.97
CA LEU A 125 -10.57 -17.83 -12.44
C LEU A 125 -11.89 -18.04 -11.67
N ALA A 126 -12.89 -18.61 -12.34
CA ALA A 126 -14.25 -18.75 -11.79
C ALA A 126 -14.33 -19.75 -10.60
N ASP A 127 -13.35 -20.64 -10.46
CA ASP A 127 -13.25 -21.64 -9.40
C ASP A 127 -12.42 -21.17 -8.19
N TRP A 128 -11.88 -19.95 -8.25
CA TRP A 128 -11.14 -19.32 -7.17
C TRP A 128 -11.93 -18.17 -6.54
N ASP A 129 -12.17 -18.25 -5.25
CA ASP A 129 -12.78 -17.18 -4.47
C ASP A 129 -11.79 -16.55 -3.47
N TYR A 130 -12.13 -15.36 -2.98
CA TYR A 130 -11.28 -14.63 -2.03
C TYR A 130 -11.17 -15.32 -0.66
N VAL A 131 -12.08 -16.23 -0.30
CA VAL A 131 -11.99 -17.01 0.93
C VAL A 131 -10.80 -17.96 0.88
N LYS A 132 -10.50 -18.52 -0.30
CA LYS A 132 -9.30 -19.35 -0.50
C LYS A 132 -7.99 -18.55 -0.44
N THR A 133 -8.06 -17.26 -0.75
CA THR A 133 -6.91 -16.35 -0.64
C THR A 133 -6.58 -16.06 0.82
N TRP A 134 -7.61 -15.87 1.62
CA TRP A 134 -7.53 -15.54 3.04
C TRP A 134 -7.14 -16.73 3.89
#